data_181c50fd3e9c577b2c914c9a4177201e
#
_entry.id   181c50fd3e9c577b2c914c9a4177201e
#
_cell.length_a   1.000
_cell.length_b   1.000
_cell.length_c   1.000
_cell.angle_alpha   90.00
_cell.angle_beta   90.00
_cell.angle_gamma   90.00
#
_symmetry.space_group_name_H-M   'P 1'
#
loop_
_entity.id
_entity.type
_entity.pdbx_description
1 polymer ?
#
loop_
_entity_poly.entity_id
_entity_poly.type
_entity_poly.pdbx_seq_one_letter_code
_entity_poly.pdbx_strand_id
1 'polypeptide(L)'
;MEAEPGNASHQKLKDRADELRARRFQRKPDWLSADVLTEACSLACVAARQTLGHGLDDVQLLAGLAMARGSVAEMATGEGKTFTAAIPAFIHSLSGRGVHVNTSNEYLSHRDCEQLQPLFEFLDTSMCRHSFATGTR
;
A
#
# COMPACT_ATOMS: atom_id res chain seq x y z
N MET A 1 -0.85 16.11 -30.47
CA MET A 1 -0.65 14.79 -29.84
C MET A 1 -1.34 14.88 -28.49
N GLU A 2 -2.63 14.56 -28.49
CA GLU A 2 -3.49 14.65 -27.29
C GLU A 2 -3.10 13.50 -26.34
N ALA A 3 -2.82 13.85 -25.08
CA ALA A 3 -2.55 12.86 -24.04
C ALA A 3 -3.82 12.02 -23.82
N GLU A 4 -3.69 10.70 -23.85
CA GLU A 4 -4.80 9.79 -23.59
C GLU A 4 -5.44 10.10 -22.23
N PRO A 5 -6.78 10.12 -22.11
CA PRO A 5 -7.49 10.51 -20.90
C PRO A 5 -7.12 9.66 -19.67
N GLY A 6 -6.63 8.44 -19.85
CA GLY A 6 -6.12 7.57 -18.77
C GLY A 6 -4.82 8.06 -18.16
N ASN A 7 -3.93 8.66 -18.93
CA ASN A 7 -2.63 9.14 -18.46
C ASN A 7 -2.76 10.40 -17.57
N ALA A 8 -3.67 11.30 -17.91
CA ALA A 8 -3.95 12.50 -17.11
C ALA A 8 -4.57 12.15 -15.74
N SER A 9 -5.40 11.11 -15.69
CA SER A 9 -5.99 10.63 -14.43
C SER A 9 -4.95 9.96 -13.55
N HIS A 10 -4.05 9.16 -14.13
CA HIS A 10 -2.95 8.51 -13.40
C HIS A 10 -1.98 9.55 -12.84
N GLN A 11 -1.63 10.56 -13.61
CA GLN A 11 -0.73 11.62 -13.14
C GLN A 11 -1.31 12.35 -11.93
N LYS A 12 -2.61 12.69 -11.94
CA LYS A 12 -3.27 13.32 -10.79
C LYS A 12 -3.21 12.48 -9.52
N LEU A 13 -3.29 11.15 -9.64
CA LEU A 13 -3.20 10.24 -8.48
C LEU A 13 -1.78 10.20 -7.92
N LYS A 14 -0.76 10.21 -8.79
CA LYS A 14 0.63 10.34 -8.37
C LYS A 14 0.89 11.67 -7.66
N ASP A 15 0.42 12.77 -8.24
CA ASP A 15 0.56 14.10 -7.63
C ASP A 15 -0.06 14.14 -6.23
N ARG A 16 -1.23 13.51 -6.03
CA ARG A 16 -1.86 13.39 -4.71
C ARG A 16 -1.05 12.53 -3.73
N ALA A 17 -0.48 11.43 -4.20
CA ALA A 17 0.40 10.61 -3.37
C ALA A 17 1.66 11.39 -2.95
N ASP A 18 2.21 12.20 -3.84
CA ASP A 18 3.37 13.05 -3.55
C ASP A 18 3.03 14.20 -2.60
N GLU A 19 1.86 14.80 -2.71
CA GLU A 19 1.36 15.77 -1.73
C GLU A 19 1.26 15.16 -0.32
N LEU A 20 0.76 13.92 -0.20
CA LEU A 20 0.75 13.21 1.07
C LEU A 20 2.18 12.96 1.59
N ARG A 21 3.09 12.49 0.72
CA ARG A 21 4.50 12.28 1.09
C ARG A 21 5.19 13.57 1.51
N ALA A 22 4.87 14.70 0.89
CA ALA A 22 5.45 15.99 1.25
C ALA A 22 5.13 16.41 2.69
N ARG A 23 4.05 15.89 3.28
CA ARG A 23 3.70 16.15 4.69
C ARG A 23 4.77 15.65 5.68
N ARG A 24 5.67 14.74 5.28
CA ARG A 24 6.82 14.28 6.13
C ARG A 24 7.76 15.42 6.54
N PHE A 25 7.78 16.51 5.77
CA PHE A 25 8.60 17.67 6.07
C PHE A 25 7.92 18.68 7.01
N GLN A 26 6.67 18.43 7.38
CA GLN A 26 5.98 19.26 8.38
C GLN A 26 6.60 19.04 9.77
N ARG A 27 6.49 20.05 10.61
CA ARG A 27 7.11 20.05 11.95
C ARG A 27 6.62 18.91 12.85
N LYS A 28 5.37 18.46 12.68
CA LYS A 28 4.75 17.33 13.40
C LYS A 28 3.78 16.61 12.46
N PRO A 29 4.27 15.76 11.55
CA PRO A 29 3.39 15.04 10.65
C PRO A 29 2.56 13.99 11.44
N ASP A 30 1.26 14.04 11.30
CA ASP A 30 0.34 13.03 11.83
C ASP A 30 -0.14 12.13 10.68
N TRP A 31 0.53 10.99 10.52
CA TRP A 31 0.21 10.00 9.48
C TRP A 31 -1.07 9.23 9.75
N LEU A 32 -1.61 9.32 10.96
CA LEU A 32 -2.82 8.62 11.38
C LEU A 32 -4.01 9.57 11.56
N SER A 33 -3.85 10.82 11.13
CA SER A 33 -4.98 11.77 11.09
C SER A 33 -6.06 11.30 10.11
N ALA A 34 -7.31 11.63 10.39
CA ALA A 34 -8.45 11.15 9.60
C ALA A 34 -8.36 11.55 8.11
N ASP A 35 -7.84 12.74 7.81
CA ASP A 35 -7.66 13.23 6.45
C ASP A 35 -6.58 12.44 5.70
N VAL A 36 -5.43 12.16 6.31
CA VAL A 36 -4.37 11.35 5.71
C VAL A 36 -4.85 9.92 5.47
N LEU A 37 -5.51 9.31 6.44
CA LEU A 37 -6.03 7.95 6.32
C LEU A 37 -7.07 7.84 5.22
N THR A 38 -8.01 8.79 5.16
CA THR A 38 -9.06 8.82 4.13
C THR A 38 -8.45 8.95 2.74
N GLU A 39 -7.50 9.84 2.57
CA GLU A 39 -6.86 10.07 1.29
C GLU A 39 -5.98 8.89 0.87
N ALA A 40 -5.19 8.33 1.78
CA ALA A 40 -4.37 7.16 1.51
C ALA A 40 -5.21 5.93 1.14
N CYS A 41 -6.31 5.67 1.84
CA CYS A 41 -7.24 4.60 1.49
C CYS A 41 -7.89 4.83 0.13
N SER A 42 -8.30 6.06 -0.17
CA SER A 42 -8.90 6.39 -1.48
C SER A 42 -7.90 6.14 -2.61
N LEU A 43 -6.65 6.55 -2.44
CA LEU A 43 -5.58 6.28 -3.42
C LEU A 43 -5.33 4.79 -3.58
N ALA A 44 -5.25 4.04 -2.48
CA ALA A 44 -5.07 2.58 -2.52
C ALA A 44 -6.23 1.87 -3.23
N CYS A 45 -7.48 2.29 -2.98
CA CYS A 45 -8.66 1.74 -3.66
C CYS A 45 -8.63 1.99 -5.17
N VAL A 46 -8.28 3.21 -5.58
CA VAL A 46 -8.19 3.53 -7.01
C VAL A 46 -7.04 2.77 -7.66
N ALA A 47 -5.87 2.72 -7.02
CA ALA A 47 -4.73 1.95 -7.48
C ALA A 47 -5.08 0.46 -7.66
N ALA A 48 -5.74 -0.16 -6.67
CA ALA A 48 -6.17 -1.55 -6.74
C ALA A 48 -7.11 -1.80 -7.93
N ARG A 49 -8.11 -0.95 -8.15
CA ARG A 49 -9.01 -1.07 -9.32
C ARG A 49 -8.28 -0.98 -10.64
N GLN A 50 -7.30 -0.09 -10.75
CA GLN A 50 -6.55 0.14 -11.99
C GLN A 50 -5.54 -0.97 -12.29
N THR A 51 -4.92 -1.55 -11.26
CA THR A 51 -3.81 -2.48 -11.43
C THR A 51 -4.20 -3.95 -11.23
N LEU A 52 -5.16 -4.21 -10.34
CA LEU A 52 -5.57 -5.57 -9.98
C LEU A 52 -6.91 -5.97 -10.61
N GLY A 53 -7.61 -5.02 -11.24
CA GLY A 53 -8.93 -5.25 -11.85
C GLY A 53 -10.09 -5.35 -10.85
N HIS A 54 -9.84 -5.21 -9.55
CA HIS A 54 -10.85 -5.18 -8.50
C HIS A 54 -10.50 -4.15 -7.42
N GLY A 55 -11.51 -3.62 -6.73
CA GLY A 55 -11.31 -2.72 -5.61
C GLY A 55 -10.97 -3.47 -4.31
N LEU A 56 -10.61 -2.71 -3.30
CA LEU A 56 -10.51 -3.21 -1.93
C LEU A 56 -11.90 -3.19 -1.29
N ASP A 57 -12.24 -4.26 -0.58
CA ASP A 57 -13.52 -4.39 0.10
C ASP A 57 -13.53 -3.63 1.43
N ASP A 58 -14.73 -3.30 1.93
CA ASP A 58 -14.90 -2.57 3.19
C ASP A 58 -14.23 -3.30 4.37
N VAL A 59 -14.30 -4.63 4.40
CA VAL A 59 -13.66 -5.46 5.42
C VAL A 59 -12.14 -5.34 5.36
N GLN A 60 -11.56 -5.34 4.16
CA GLN A 60 -10.12 -5.16 3.94
C GLN A 60 -9.69 -3.75 4.36
N LEU A 61 -10.46 -2.73 4.01
CA LEU A 61 -10.18 -1.34 4.40
C LEU A 61 -10.22 -1.18 5.92
N LEU A 62 -11.26 -1.69 6.58
CA LEU A 62 -11.41 -1.61 8.02
C LEU A 62 -10.27 -2.33 8.76
N ALA A 63 -9.94 -3.55 8.33
CA ALA A 63 -8.85 -4.34 8.91
C ALA A 63 -7.49 -3.66 8.67
N GLY A 64 -7.25 -3.14 7.46
CA GLY A 64 -6.03 -2.41 7.13
C GLY A 64 -5.85 -1.13 7.95
N LEU A 65 -6.92 -0.36 8.17
CA LEU A 65 -6.90 0.83 9.03
C LEU A 65 -6.67 0.48 10.50
N ALA A 66 -7.26 -0.61 11.00
CA ALA A 66 -7.02 -1.09 12.35
C ALA A 66 -5.54 -1.46 12.54
N MET A 67 -4.95 -2.19 11.59
CA MET A 67 -3.52 -2.52 11.61
C MET A 67 -2.63 -1.29 11.49
N ALA A 68 -2.98 -0.30 10.68
CA ALA A 68 -2.23 0.95 10.58
C ALA A 68 -2.17 1.71 11.92
N ARG A 69 -3.18 1.53 12.77
CA ARG A 69 -3.25 2.09 14.13
C ARG A 69 -2.66 1.19 15.21
N GLY A 70 -1.97 0.11 14.83
CA GLY A 70 -1.29 -0.79 15.75
C GLY A 70 -2.18 -1.87 16.36
N SER A 71 -3.36 -2.11 15.81
CA SER A 71 -4.24 -3.22 16.23
C SER A 71 -3.92 -4.51 15.46
N VAL A 72 -4.33 -5.63 16.01
CA VAL A 72 -4.34 -6.92 15.34
C VAL A 72 -5.69 -7.10 14.64
N ALA A 73 -5.68 -7.50 13.38
CA ALA A 73 -6.87 -7.82 12.61
C ALA A 73 -6.93 -9.32 12.33
N GLU A 74 -8.01 -9.96 12.74
CA GLU A 74 -8.33 -11.34 12.37
C GLU A 74 -9.29 -11.33 11.18
N MET A 75 -8.92 -12.06 10.13
CA MET A 75 -9.71 -12.18 8.91
C MET A 75 -9.83 -13.65 8.53
N ALA A 76 -11.00 -14.05 8.03
CA ALA A 76 -11.24 -15.43 7.57
C ALA A 76 -10.34 -15.78 6.37
N THR A 77 -10.20 -17.08 6.12
CA THR A 77 -9.45 -17.56 4.95
C THR A 77 -10.20 -17.16 3.67
N GLY A 78 -9.47 -16.64 2.68
CA GLY A 78 -10.05 -16.19 1.41
C GLY A 78 -10.47 -14.72 1.36
N GLU A 79 -10.44 -13.97 2.46
CA GLU A 79 -10.84 -12.56 2.49
C GLU A 79 -9.75 -11.57 2.02
N GLY A 80 -8.72 -12.05 1.34
CA GLY A 80 -7.71 -11.18 0.72
C GLY A 80 -6.76 -10.50 1.70
N LYS A 81 -6.25 -11.24 2.70
CA LYS A 81 -5.29 -10.71 3.70
C LYS A 81 -4.08 -10.02 3.09
N THR A 82 -3.60 -10.50 1.93
CA THR A 82 -2.47 -9.91 1.21
C THR A 82 -2.78 -8.48 0.79
N PHE A 83 -3.95 -8.23 0.22
CA PHE A 83 -4.39 -6.89 -0.19
C PHE A 83 -4.69 -6.00 1.01
N THR A 84 -5.21 -6.58 2.09
CA THR A 84 -5.41 -5.86 3.36
C THR A 84 -4.09 -5.31 3.91
N ALA A 85 -3.00 -6.09 3.85
CA ALA A 85 -1.68 -5.67 4.30
C ALA A 85 -1.09 -4.52 3.48
N ALA A 86 -1.53 -4.32 2.24
CA ALA A 86 -1.09 -3.20 1.41
C ALA A 86 -1.51 -1.84 2.00
N ILE A 87 -2.64 -1.77 2.69
CA ILE A 87 -3.18 -0.52 3.26
C ILE A 87 -2.24 0.07 4.32
N PRO A 88 -1.93 -0.63 5.42
CA PRO A 88 -1.00 -0.12 6.42
C PRO A 88 0.42 0.05 5.85
N ALA A 89 0.86 -0.81 4.93
CA ALA A 89 2.15 -0.68 4.28
C ALA A 89 2.25 0.63 3.50
N PHE A 90 1.23 0.98 2.71
CA PHE A 90 1.20 2.25 1.99
C PHE A 90 1.14 3.45 2.94
N ILE A 91 0.24 3.46 3.92
CA ILE A 91 0.11 4.54 4.91
C ILE A 91 1.45 4.81 5.61
N HIS A 92 2.10 3.79 6.11
CA HIS A 92 3.38 3.96 6.81
C HIS A 92 4.54 4.32 5.87
N SER A 93 4.50 3.91 4.60
CA SER A 93 5.51 4.30 3.60
C SER A 93 5.55 5.79 3.33
N LEU A 94 4.44 6.51 3.53
CA LEU A 94 4.35 7.96 3.37
C LEU A 94 5.35 8.71 4.27
N SER A 95 5.72 8.12 5.41
CA SER A 95 6.73 8.68 6.31
C SER A 95 8.15 8.70 5.72
N GLY A 96 8.42 7.93 4.67
CA GLY A 96 9.73 7.78 4.04
C GLY A 96 10.76 6.96 4.85
N ARG A 97 10.34 6.31 5.94
CA ARG A 97 11.24 5.50 6.78
C ARG A 97 11.39 4.05 6.33
N GLY A 98 10.67 3.65 5.29
CA GLY A 98 10.57 2.26 4.88
C GLY A 98 9.59 1.46 5.75
N VAL A 99 9.08 0.38 5.18
CA VAL A 99 8.13 -0.53 5.84
C VAL A 99 8.56 -1.96 5.58
N HIS A 100 8.55 -2.78 6.62
CA HIS A 100 8.78 -4.21 6.50
C HIS A 100 7.47 -4.97 6.65
N VAL A 101 7.13 -5.76 5.64
CA VAL A 101 6.00 -6.69 5.68
C VAL A 101 6.55 -8.10 5.79
N ASN A 102 6.29 -8.75 6.92
CA ASN A 102 6.77 -10.10 7.19
C ASN A 102 5.70 -11.13 6.87
N THR A 103 6.10 -12.21 6.25
CA THR A 103 5.28 -13.39 5.95
C THR A 103 5.87 -14.63 6.61
N SER A 104 5.08 -15.69 6.71
CA SER A 104 5.49 -16.91 7.43
C SER A 104 6.56 -17.74 6.69
N ASN A 105 6.72 -17.54 5.39
CA ASN A 105 7.72 -18.26 4.58
C ASN A 105 8.08 -17.50 3.30
N GLU A 106 9.15 -17.95 2.64
CA GLU A 106 9.68 -17.33 1.43
C GLU A 106 8.72 -17.40 0.23
N TYR A 107 7.97 -18.50 0.08
CA TYR A 107 6.99 -18.65 -0.98
C TYR A 107 5.90 -17.56 -0.89
N LEU A 108 5.35 -17.34 0.29
CA LEU A 108 4.35 -16.28 0.50
C LEU A 108 4.94 -14.89 0.28
N SER A 109 6.18 -14.66 0.71
CA SER A 109 6.87 -13.39 0.46
C SER A 109 7.01 -13.11 -1.04
N HIS A 110 7.35 -14.12 -1.82
CA HIS A 110 7.46 -13.99 -3.29
C HIS A 110 6.10 -13.70 -3.90
N ARG A 111 5.12 -14.52 -3.62
CA ARG A 111 3.74 -14.40 -4.15
C ARG A 111 3.13 -13.04 -3.80
N ASP A 112 3.21 -12.63 -2.54
CA ASP A 112 2.60 -11.38 -2.06
C ASP A 112 3.31 -10.17 -2.68
N CYS A 113 4.64 -10.23 -2.85
CA CYS A 113 5.40 -9.21 -3.57
C CYS A 113 4.93 -9.08 -5.02
N GLU A 114 4.83 -10.18 -5.76
CA GLU A 114 4.38 -10.16 -7.17
C GLU A 114 2.94 -9.64 -7.30
N GLN A 115 2.05 -10.02 -6.38
CA GLN A 115 0.66 -9.57 -6.41
C GLN A 115 0.49 -8.09 -6.09
N LEU A 116 1.31 -7.54 -5.19
CA LEU A 116 1.19 -6.16 -4.74
C LEU A 116 2.07 -5.19 -5.52
N GLN A 117 3.09 -5.67 -6.23
CA GLN A 117 4.01 -4.82 -6.97
C GLN A 117 3.31 -3.84 -7.93
N PRO A 118 2.34 -4.24 -8.77
CA PRO A 118 1.66 -3.31 -9.66
C PRO A 118 0.94 -2.17 -8.92
N LEU A 119 0.36 -2.46 -7.76
CA LEU A 119 -0.33 -1.47 -6.93
C LEU A 119 0.65 -0.43 -6.37
N PHE A 120 1.78 -0.89 -5.83
CA PHE A 120 2.78 0.02 -5.26
C PHE A 120 3.52 0.83 -6.32
N GLU A 121 3.81 0.24 -7.48
CA GLU A 121 4.38 0.96 -8.62
C GLU A 121 3.42 2.04 -9.12
N PHE A 122 2.12 1.76 -9.18
CA PHE A 122 1.10 2.74 -9.55
C PHE A 122 1.08 3.94 -8.58
N LEU A 123 1.32 3.68 -7.29
CA LEU A 123 1.41 4.69 -6.24
C LEU A 123 2.80 5.32 -6.11
N ASP A 124 3.72 5.06 -7.05
CA ASP A 124 5.11 5.52 -7.03
C ASP A 124 5.83 5.17 -5.72
N THR A 125 5.60 3.97 -5.22
CA THR A 125 6.22 3.42 -4.02
C THR A 125 7.06 2.21 -4.41
N SER A 126 8.38 2.29 -4.19
CA SER A 126 9.27 1.17 -4.48
C SER A 126 9.01 0.01 -3.52
N MET A 127 9.01 -1.21 -4.05
CA MET A 127 8.91 -2.43 -3.28
C MET A 127 10.04 -3.38 -3.66
N CYS A 128 10.63 -4.02 -2.67
CA CYS A 128 11.64 -5.05 -2.89
C CYS A 128 11.39 -6.24 -1.97
N ARG A 129 11.73 -7.42 -2.46
CA ARG A 129 11.72 -8.64 -1.66
C ARG A 129 13.10 -8.85 -1.04
N HIS A 130 13.12 -9.13 0.24
CA HIS A 130 14.32 -9.59 0.93
C HIS A 130 14.15 -11.06 1.26
N SER A 131 15.02 -11.93 0.71
CA SER A 131 15.11 -13.33 1.10
C SER A 131 16.39 -13.53 1.91
N PHE A 132 16.27 -14.20 3.04
CA PHE A 132 17.46 -14.71 3.72
C PHE A 132 17.98 -15.86 2.85
N ALA A 133 19.09 -15.64 2.15
CA ALA A 133 19.84 -16.75 1.60
C ALA A 133 20.25 -17.61 2.82
N THR A 134 19.66 -18.79 2.94
CA THR A 134 20.18 -19.82 3.85
C THR A 134 21.57 -20.14 3.33
N GLY A 135 22.57 -19.54 3.97
CA GLY A 135 23.96 -19.87 3.73
C GLY A 135 24.11 -21.37 3.99
N THR A 136 24.26 -22.15 2.95
CA THR A 136 24.80 -23.49 3.04
C THR A 136 26.20 -23.36 3.64
N ARG A 137 26.35 -23.78 4.90
CA ARG A 137 27.64 -24.11 5.48
C ARG A 137 28.13 -25.39 4.86
#